data_6183d34f791ececcd350333d9fec7cf3
#
_entry.id   6183d34f791ececcd350333d9fec7cf3
#
_cell.length_a   1.000
_cell.length_b   1.000
_cell.length_c   1.000
_cell.angle_alpha   90.00
_cell.angle_beta   90.00
_cell.angle_gamma   90.00
#
_symmetry.space_group_name_H-M   'P 1'
#
loop_
_entity.id
_entity.type
_entity.pdbx_description
1 polymer ?
#
loop_
_entity_poly.entity_id
_entity_poly.type
_entity_poly.pdbx_seq_one_letter_code
_entity_poly.pdbx_strand_id
1 'polypeptide(L)'
;MIRRVDFISVPSQDAERSRAFYVETLGLRPDEHARFEFWAGQTCFGIYEPARYGLDFAPQKHAPPALQVEDVAAARAELEAKGVTFNGEVLDTGVCHMAFFNDPDGNDLMLHHRYAPRKNG
;
A
#
# COMPACT_ATOMS: atom_id res chain seq x y z
N MET A 1 21.82 16.18 6.53
CA MET A 1 21.69 14.75 6.31
C MET A 1 20.23 14.32 6.33
N ILE A 2 19.94 13.12 5.88
CA ILE A 2 18.56 12.62 5.73
C ILE A 2 17.83 12.67 7.07
N ARG A 3 16.60 13.22 7.07
CA ARG A 3 15.82 13.40 8.30
C ARG A 3 14.58 12.53 8.37
N ARG A 4 13.98 12.19 7.23
CA ARG A 4 12.75 11.38 7.16
C ARG A 4 12.48 10.94 5.73
N VAL A 5 11.52 10.06 5.56
CA VAL A 5 10.93 9.76 4.26
C VAL A 5 9.79 10.75 4.05
N ASP A 6 9.85 11.57 3.00
CA ASP A 6 8.77 12.52 2.70
C ASP A 6 7.57 11.83 2.07
N PHE A 7 7.81 10.92 1.15
CA PHE A 7 6.74 10.11 0.56
C PHE A 7 7.30 8.84 -0.05
N ILE A 8 6.40 7.87 -0.23
CA ILE A 8 6.69 6.63 -0.95
C ILE A 8 6.08 6.77 -2.34
N SER A 9 6.88 6.52 -3.38
CA SER A 9 6.44 6.62 -4.77
C SER A 9 5.58 5.44 -5.17
N VAL A 10 4.50 5.72 -5.92
CA VAL A 10 3.61 4.70 -6.47
C VAL A 10 3.59 4.87 -7.99
N PRO A 11 4.32 4.03 -8.75
CA PRO A 11 4.27 4.11 -10.21
C PRO A 11 2.92 3.63 -10.73
N SER A 12 2.37 4.33 -11.72
CA SER A 12 1.06 4.03 -12.26
C SER A 12 1.00 4.27 -13.76
N GLN A 13 0.17 3.49 -14.45
CA GLN A 13 -0.16 3.71 -15.86
C GLN A 13 -1.40 4.59 -16.01
N ASP A 14 -2.16 4.77 -14.92
CA ASP A 14 -3.38 5.56 -14.89
C ASP A 14 -3.56 6.09 -13.47
N ALA A 15 -3.11 7.32 -13.24
CA ALA A 15 -3.08 7.90 -11.90
C ALA A 15 -4.48 8.06 -11.30
N GLU A 16 -5.51 8.34 -12.11
CA GLU A 16 -6.88 8.44 -11.60
C GLU A 16 -7.40 7.09 -11.11
N ARG A 17 -7.15 6.02 -11.85
CA ARG A 17 -7.52 4.67 -11.43
C ARG A 17 -6.77 4.27 -10.16
N SER A 18 -5.50 4.58 -10.10
CA SER A 18 -4.66 4.30 -8.92
C SER A 18 -5.19 5.05 -7.70
N ARG A 19 -5.50 6.34 -7.85
CA ARG A 19 -6.06 7.15 -6.76
C ARG A 19 -7.36 6.56 -6.24
N ALA A 20 -8.27 6.19 -7.13
CA ALA A 20 -9.55 5.58 -6.73
C ALA A 20 -9.33 4.32 -5.88
N PHE A 21 -8.37 3.50 -6.26
CA PHE A 21 -8.04 2.29 -5.48
C PHE A 21 -7.56 2.63 -4.07
N TYR A 22 -6.57 3.50 -3.96
CA TYR A 22 -5.99 3.82 -2.65
C TYR A 22 -6.95 4.58 -1.74
N VAL A 23 -7.71 5.51 -2.30
CA VAL A 23 -8.63 6.33 -1.51
C VAL A 23 -9.97 5.62 -1.26
N GLU A 24 -10.58 5.08 -2.30
CA GLU A 24 -11.94 4.52 -2.18
C GLU A 24 -11.93 3.06 -1.73
N THR A 25 -11.03 2.24 -2.28
CA THR A 25 -10.98 0.82 -1.92
C THR A 25 -10.21 0.58 -0.62
N LEU A 26 -9.02 1.14 -0.49
CA LEU A 26 -8.21 0.98 0.71
C LEU A 26 -8.58 1.96 1.83
N GLY A 27 -9.27 3.04 1.52
CA GLY A 27 -9.71 4.00 2.51
C GLY A 27 -8.63 4.93 3.05
N LEU A 28 -7.53 5.14 2.28
CA LEU A 28 -6.49 6.07 2.69
C LEU A 28 -6.97 7.51 2.52
N ARG A 29 -6.48 8.40 3.38
CA ARG A 29 -6.92 9.78 3.43
C ARG A 29 -6.29 10.59 2.28
N PRO A 30 -7.09 11.19 1.37
CA PRO A 30 -6.53 12.03 0.31
C PRO A 30 -5.88 13.28 0.90
N ASP A 31 -4.79 13.74 0.26
CA ASP A 31 -4.19 15.01 0.63
C ASP A 31 -5.11 16.17 0.25
N GLU A 32 -5.11 17.24 1.04
CA GLU A 32 -6.01 18.37 0.80
C GLU A 32 -5.63 19.18 -0.44
N HIS A 33 -4.36 19.18 -0.83
CA HIS A 33 -3.86 20.06 -1.90
C HIS A 33 -3.32 19.30 -3.10
N ALA A 34 -2.69 18.13 -2.87
CA ALA A 34 -2.09 17.33 -3.93
C ALA A 34 -3.00 16.16 -4.29
N ARG A 35 -3.58 16.21 -5.49
CA ARG A 35 -4.57 15.23 -5.94
C ARG A 35 -4.06 13.79 -5.92
N PHE A 36 -2.80 13.58 -6.22
CA PHE A 36 -2.25 12.23 -6.33
C PHE A 36 -1.38 11.83 -5.14
N GLU A 37 -1.60 12.50 -4.00
CA GLU A 37 -1.00 12.11 -2.74
C GLU A 37 -2.09 11.71 -1.75
N PHE A 38 -1.77 10.73 -0.90
CA PHE A 38 -2.69 10.23 0.12
C PHE A 38 -1.89 9.72 1.32
N TRP A 39 -2.58 9.56 2.44
CA TRP A 39 -1.94 9.29 3.72
C TRP A 39 -2.45 8.00 4.36
N ALA A 40 -1.51 7.14 4.78
CA ALA A 40 -1.75 6.06 5.70
C ALA A 40 -1.15 6.49 7.04
N GLY A 41 -1.98 6.98 7.95
CA GLY A 41 -1.48 7.62 9.16
C GLY A 41 -0.63 8.84 8.82
N GLN A 42 0.64 8.81 9.23
CA GLN A 42 1.59 9.90 8.96
C GLN A 42 2.52 9.61 7.77
N THR A 43 2.28 8.52 7.06
CA THR A 43 3.09 8.14 5.89
C THR A 43 2.37 8.58 4.62
N CYS A 44 3.05 9.39 3.82
CA CYS A 44 2.53 9.88 2.54
C CYS A 44 2.92 8.94 1.41
N PHE A 45 1.97 8.72 0.49
CA PHE A 45 2.20 8.01 -0.77
C PHE A 45 1.94 9.00 -1.90
N GLY A 46 2.79 8.99 -2.93
CA GLY A 46 2.63 9.83 -4.10
C GLY A 46 2.57 9.02 -5.37
N ILE A 47 1.47 9.12 -6.10
CA ILE A 47 1.30 8.46 -7.39
C ILE A 47 2.00 9.29 -8.46
N TYR A 48 2.73 8.61 -9.36
CA TYR A 48 3.28 9.26 -10.54
C TYR A 48 3.17 8.33 -11.74
N GLU A 49 3.11 8.93 -12.92
CA GLU A 49 3.08 8.20 -14.18
C GLU A 49 4.46 8.29 -14.83
N PRO A 50 5.27 7.21 -14.82
CA PRO A 50 6.61 7.23 -15.40
C PRO A 50 6.66 7.73 -16.84
N ALA A 51 5.63 7.42 -17.64
CA ALA A 51 5.56 7.85 -19.04
C ALA A 51 5.66 9.37 -19.22
N ARG A 52 5.18 10.16 -18.24
CA ARG A 52 5.27 11.63 -18.29
C ARG A 52 6.70 12.13 -18.17
N TYR A 53 7.62 11.29 -17.70
CA TYR A 53 9.04 11.63 -17.54
C TYR A 53 9.90 10.91 -18.56
N GLY A 54 9.30 10.30 -19.58
CA GLY A 54 10.04 9.56 -20.61
C GLY A 54 10.57 8.23 -20.14
N LEU A 55 10.01 7.68 -19.06
CA LEU A 55 10.43 6.40 -18.48
C LEU A 55 9.41 5.31 -18.83
N ASP A 56 9.91 4.10 -19.04
CA ASP A 56 9.06 2.94 -19.21
C ASP A 56 8.41 2.59 -17.87
N PHE A 57 7.12 2.22 -17.92
CA PHE A 57 6.44 1.78 -16.72
C PHE A 57 6.98 0.41 -16.27
N ALA A 58 7.22 0.28 -14.97
CA ALA A 58 7.46 -1.00 -14.32
C ALA A 58 6.83 -0.94 -12.93
N PRO A 59 6.01 -1.93 -12.54
CA PRO A 59 5.45 -1.95 -11.20
C PRO A 59 6.54 -2.24 -10.16
N GLN A 60 6.33 -1.75 -8.93
CA GLN A 60 7.18 -2.12 -7.81
C GLN A 60 6.90 -3.59 -7.45
N LYS A 61 7.96 -4.40 -7.35
CA LYS A 61 7.88 -5.81 -6.98
C LYS A 61 8.80 -6.12 -5.82
N HIS A 62 8.32 -6.96 -4.92
CA HIS A 62 9.09 -7.53 -3.80
C HIS A 62 9.50 -6.51 -2.72
N ALA A 63 8.92 -5.31 -2.73
CA ALA A 63 9.15 -4.31 -1.70
C ALA A 63 7.82 -3.70 -1.24
N PRO A 64 6.85 -4.53 -0.79
CA PRO A 64 5.52 -4.04 -0.47
C PRO A 64 5.52 -3.16 0.77
N PRO A 65 4.93 -1.96 0.69
CA PRO A 65 4.60 -1.23 1.91
C PRO A 65 3.71 -2.08 2.81
N ALA A 66 4.03 -2.11 4.09
CA ALA A 66 3.27 -2.88 5.09
C ALA A 66 2.20 -1.97 5.69
N LEU A 67 0.95 -2.18 5.32
CA LEU A 67 -0.18 -1.39 5.77
C LEU A 67 -0.75 -2.02 7.04
N GLN A 68 -0.66 -1.31 8.15
CA GLN A 68 -1.08 -1.83 9.45
C GLN A 68 -2.60 -1.93 9.55
N VAL A 69 -3.09 -3.09 10.00
CA VAL A 69 -4.48 -3.33 10.37
C VAL A 69 -4.50 -4.05 11.71
N GLU A 70 -5.63 -4.00 12.41
CA GLU A 70 -5.76 -4.70 13.70
C GLU A 70 -5.90 -6.21 13.53
N ASP A 71 -6.56 -6.65 12.46
CA ASP A 71 -6.85 -8.06 12.19
C ASP A 71 -6.67 -8.29 10.70
N VAL A 72 -5.60 -8.98 10.33
CA VAL A 72 -5.26 -9.22 8.92
C VAL A 72 -6.32 -10.06 8.22
N ALA A 73 -6.82 -11.12 8.86
CA ALA A 73 -7.83 -11.98 8.25
C ALA A 73 -9.15 -11.22 8.01
N ALA A 74 -9.58 -10.42 8.97
CA ALA A 74 -10.81 -9.61 8.84
C ALA A 74 -10.66 -8.52 7.76
N ALA A 75 -9.52 -7.83 7.73
CA ALA A 75 -9.25 -6.79 6.74
C ALA A 75 -9.16 -7.39 5.33
N ARG A 76 -8.53 -8.57 5.20
CA ARG A 76 -8.49 -9.29 3.93
C ARG A 76 -9.89 -9.62 3.43
N ALA A 77 -10.74 -10.16 4.29
CA ALA A 77 -12.12 -10.49 3.92
C ALA A 77 -12.90 -9.25 3.47
N GLU A 78 -12.70 -8.13 4.15
CA GLU A 78 -13.34 -6.86 3.79
C GLU A 78 -12.88 -6.38 2.41
N LEU A 79 -11.59 -6.44 2.12
CA LEU A 79 -11.05 -6.05 0.82
C LEU A 79 -11.46 -7.03 -0.28
N GLU A 80 -11.50 -8.33 0.01
CA GLU A 80 -12.00 -9.32 -0.95
C GLU A 80 -13.46 -9.05 -1.33
N ALA A 81 -14.29 -8.62 -0.38
CA ALA A 81 -15.67 -8.22 -0.64
C ALA A 81 -15.75 -6.99 -1.57
N LYS A 82 -14.71 -6.18 -1.62
CA LYS A 82 -14.59 -5.04 -2.55
C LYS A 82 -13.93 -5.40 -3.87
N GLY A 83 -13.64 -6.67 -4.10
CA GLY A 83 -13.07 -7.14 -5.36
C GLY A 83 -11.54 -7.26 -5.39
N VAL A 84 -10.87 -7.09 -4.26
CA VAL A 84 -9.41 -7.26 -4.19
C VAL A 84 -9.07 -8.74 -4.13
N THR A 85 -8.10 -9.17 -4.95
CA THR A 85 -7.60 -10.55 -4.94
C THR A 85 -6.29 -10.60 -4.18
N PHE A 86 -6.18 -11.52 -3.23
CA PHE A 86 -4.95 -11.74 -2.47
C PHE A 86 -4.13 -12.88 -3.04
N ASN A 87 -2.82 -12.79 -2.86
CA ASN A 87 -1.85 -13.77 -3.34
C ASN A 87 -1.49 -14.71 -2.18
N GLY A 88 -1.90 -15.96 -2.26
CA GLY A 88 -1.62 -16.96 -1.23
C GLY A 88 -2.43 -16.79 0.05
N GLU A 89 -2.03 -17.53 1.07
CA GLU A 89 -2.68 -17.52 2.37
C GLU A 89 -2.08 -16.45 3.28
N VAL A 90 -2.76 -16.17 4.39
CA VAL A 90 -2.19 -15.31 5.44
C VAL A 90 -0.93 -15.98 5.97
N LEU A 91 0.18 -15.24 5.97
CA LEU A 91 1.45 -15.70 6.49
C LEU A 91 1.58 -15.33 7.97
N ASP A 92 1.91 -16.32 8.80
CA ASP A 92 2.27 -16.08 10.20
C ASP A 92 3.78 -16.27 10.34
N THR A 93 4.48 -15.20 10.70
CA THR A 93 5.95 -15.23 10.83
C THR A 93 6.41 -15.69 12.21
N GLY A 94 5.47 -15.88 13.15
CA GLY A 94 5.79 -16.13 14.57
C GLY A 94 5.79 -14.86 15.41
N VAL A 95 5.72 -13.68 14.77
CA VAL A 95 5.62 -12.38 15.45
C VAL A 95 4.61 -11.46 14.77
N CYS A 96 4.27 -11.73 13.50
CA CYS A 96 3.40 -10.91 12.69
C CYS A 96 2.46 -11.75 11.83
N HIS A 97 1.33 -11.18 11.44
CA HIS A 97 0.50 -11.70 10.35
C HIS A 97 0.65 -10.79 9.13
N MET A 98 0.71 -11.39 7.94
CA MET A 98 0.83 -10.67 6.67
C MET A 98 -0.10 -11.27 5.63
N ALA A 99 -0.69 -10.42 4.78
CA ALA A 99 -1.45 -10.86 3.62
C ALA A 99 -1.06 -9.99 2.42
N PHE A 100 -0.77 -10.60 1.27
CA PHE A 100 -0.18 -9.94 0.12
C PHE A 100 -1.19 -9.74 -0.99
N PHE A 101 -1.18 -8.56 -1.60
CA PHE A 101 -2.06 -8.23 -2.72
C PHE A 101 -1.38 -7.20 -3.62
N ASN A 102 -2.07 -6.79 -4.67
CA ASN A 102 -1.53 -5.83 -5.63
C ASN A 102 -2.51 -4.68 -5.83
N ASP A 103 -1.98 -3.51 -6.16
CA ASP A 103 -2.80 -2.42 -6.64
C ASP A 103 -3.16 -2.65 -8.13
N PRO A 104 -3.98 -1.79 -8.76
CA PRO A 104 -4.38 -2.01 -10.16
C PRO A 104 -3.24 -2.01 -11.18
N ASP A 105 -2.10 -1.41 -10.85
CA ASP A 105 -0.92 -1.39 -11.71
C ASP A 105 0.02 -2.55 -11.47
N GLY A 106 -0.29 -3.42 -10.51
CA GLY A 106 0.55 -4.57 -10.16
C GLY A 106 1.60 -4.28 -9.11
N ASN A 107 1.59 -3.11 -8.47
CA ASN A 107 2.50 -2.83 -7.37
C ASN A 107 2.18 -3.72 -6.18
N ASP A 108 3.20 -4.31 -5.56
CA ASP A 108 3.02 -5.19 -4.41
C ASP A 108 2.67 -4.39 -3.15
N LEU A 109 1.70 -4.89 -2.40
CA LEU A 109 1.25 -4.34 -1.13
C LEU A 109 1.04 -5.47 -0.13
N MET A 110 1.02 -5.16 1.17
CA MET A 110 0.64 -6.12 2.19
C MET A 110 -0.19 -5.48 3.29
N LEU A 111 -1.09 -6.26 3.86
CA LEU A 111 -1.66 -5.99 5.17
C LEU A 111 -0.73 -6.57 6.22
N HIS A 112 -0.63 -5.90 7.35
CA HIS A 112 0.33 -6.29 8.39
C HIS A 112 -0.23 -6.03 9.78
N HIS A 113 0.01 -6.98 10.69
CA HIS A 113 -0.23 -6.79 12.12
C HIS A 113 0.85 -7.52 12.91
N ARG A 114 1.57 -6.76 13.72
CA ARG A 114 2.55 -7.33 14.63
C ARG A 114 1.85 -7.63 15.96
N TYR A 115 1.75 -8.91 16.31
CA TYR A 115 1.11 -9.32 17.56
C TYR A 115 2.11 -9.51 18.72
N ALA A 116 3.39 -9.65 18.39
CA ALA A 116 4.44 -9.78 19.42
C ALA A 116 5.14 -8.43 19.63
N PRO A 117 5.41 -8.02 20.87
CA PRO A 117 6.07 -6.74 21.12
C PRO A 117 7.51 -6.73 20.62
N ARG A 118 7.99 -5.56 20.24
CA ARG A 118 9.41 -5.38 19.91
C ARG A 118 10.22 -5.40 21.18
N LYS A 119 11.40 -6.07 21.15
CA LYS A 119 12.22 -6.24 22.34
C LYS A 119 12.83 -4.94 22.85
N ASN A 120 13.14 -4.00 21.99
CA ASN A 120 13.85 -2.77 22.34
C ASN A 120 13.10 -1.52 21.88
N GLY A 121 11.81 -1.50 22.07
CA GLY A 121 11.09 -0.30 21.65
C GLY A 121 9.68 -0.45 21.36
#